data_a2de4d00ee6a768eae03330e0ea3183b
#
_entry.id   a2de4d00ee6a768eae03330e0ea3183b
#
_cell.length_a   1.000
_cell.length_b   1.000
_cell.length_c   1.000
_cell.angle_alpha   90.00
_cell.angle_beta   90.00
_cell.angle_gamma   90.00
#
_symmetry.space_group_name_H-M   'P 1'
#
loop_
_entity.id
_entity.type
_entity.pdbx_description
1 polymer ?
#
loop_
_entity_poly.entity_id
_entity_poly.type
_entity_poly.pdbx_seq_one_letter_code
_entity_poly.pdbx_strand_id
1 'polypeptide(L)'
;MEKKKITLGSVLVNLDAIITCVTLTLCTIVVNANVLMRYFLKRPLYWSEEVATGLFVWTVFIGSAYAYRKHAHLGVDILINILPEKIRKVVKVIMDLLELATLIMLTRTSVQYVMNTMDKLTNTLRVPSWYISGAVPIGFGLSLIFCIYFLAK
;
A
#
# COMPACT_ATOMS: atom_id res chain seq x y z
N MET A 1 -16.62 -22.02 -14.83
CA MET A 1 -15.45 -21.08 -14.82
C MET A 1 -15.64 -20.10 -15.95
N GLU A 2 -16.23 -18.97 -15.66
CA GLU A 2 -16.51 -17.93 -16.64
C GLU A 2 -15.22 -17.13 -16.90
N LYS A 3 -14.67 -17.23 -18.11
CA LYS A 3 -13.52 -16.43 -18.57
C LYS A 3 -13.97 -14.98 -18.66
N LYS A 4 -13.82 -14.23 -17.58
CA LYS A 4 -14.02 -12.77 -17.56
C LYS A 4 -13.08 -12.17 -18.60
N LYS A 5 -13.62 -11.68 -19.72
CA LYS A 5 -12.85 -11.00 -20.77
C LYS A 5 -12.10 -9.85 -20.11
N ILE A 6 -10.77 -9.89 -20.18
CA ILE A 6 -9.90 -8.83 -19.70
C ILE A 6 -10.08 -7.66 -20.66
N THR A 7 -10.98 -6.76 -20.31
CA THR A 7 -11.19 -5.51 -21.07
C THR A 7 -10.18 -4.47 -20.54
N LEU A 8 -9.63 -3.63 -21.41
CA LEU A 8 -8.67 -2.59 -21.05
C LEU A 8 -9.16 -1.76 -19.85
N GLY A 9 -10.47 -1.47 -19.79
CA GLY A 9 -11.10 -0.81 -18.66
C GLY A 9 -11.03 -1.58 -17.34
N SER A 10 -11.09 -2.92 -17.36
CA SER A 10 -10.95 -3.73 -16.13
C SER A 10 -9.51 -3.79 -15.64
N VAL A 11 -8.53 -3.63 -16.52
CA VAL A 11 -7.10 -3.52 -16.17
C VAL A 11 -6.82 -2.18 -15.50
N LEU A 12 -7.33 -1.08 -16.07
CA LEU A 12 -7.18 0.26 -15.49
C LEU A 12 -7.82 0.38 -14.09
N VAL A 13 -8.98 -0.24 -13.90
CA VAL A 13 -9.66 -0.26 -12.59
C VAL A 13 -8.95 -1.11 -11.54
N ASN A 14 -8.11 -2.07 -11.95
CA ASN A 14 -7.40 -2.97 -11.03
C ASN A 14 -5.87 -2.81 -11.09
N LEU A 15 -5.37 -1.65 -11.56
CA LEU A 15 -3.93 -1.36 -11.61
C LEU A 15 -3.25 -1.51 -10.25
N ASP A 16 -3.90 -1.06 -9.18
CA ASP A 16 -3.45 -1.21 -7.81
C ASP A 16 -3.23 -2.68 -7.42
N ALA A 17 -4.18 -3.57 -7.77
CA ALA A 17 -4.04 -5.00 -7.53
C ALA A 17 -2.91 -5.63 -8.35
N ILE A 18 -2.79 -5.24 -9.62
CA ILE A 18 -1.75 -5.77 -10.52
C ILE A 18 -0.37 -5.35 -10.02
N ILE A 19 -0.18 -4.07 -9.71
CA ILE A 19 1.09 -3.56 -9.17
C ILE A 19 1.44 -4.30 -7.88
N THR A 20 0.49 -4.44 -6.95
CA THR A 20 0.72 -5.17 -5.69
C THR A 20 1.14 -6.62 -5.92
N CYS A 21 0.47 -7.35 -6.82
CA CYS A 21 0.83 -8.73 -7.14
C CYS A 21 2.22 -8.84 -7.79
N VAL A 22 2.55 -7.93 -8.72
CA VAL A 22 3.85 -7.93 -9.40
C VAL A 22 4.97 -7.60 -8.42
N THR A 23 4.82 -6.55 -7.61
CA THR A 23 5.85 -6.16 -6.64
C THR A 23 6.05 -7.21 -5.56
N LEU A 24 4.98 -7.86 -5.08
CA LEU A 24 5.08 -8.97 -4.13
C LEU A 24 5.80 -10.18 -4.74
N THR A 25 5.47 -10.53 -5.97
CA THR A 25 6.11 -11.66 -6.67
C THR A 25 7.60 -11.39 -6.86
N LEU A 26 7.97 -10.19 -7.33
CA LEU A 26 9.36 -9.79 -7.50
C LEU A 26 10.11 -9.76 -6.16
N CYS A 27 9.50 -9.23 -5.11
CA CYS A 27 10.05 -9.23 -3.76
C CYS A 27 10.37 -10.67 -3.31
N THR A 28 9.41 -11.59 -3.47
CA THR A 28 9.58 -12.99 -3.13
C THR A 28 10.72 -13.65 -3.92
N ILE A 29 10.82 -13.38 -5.22
CA ILE A 29 11.90 -13.91 -6.07
C ILE A 29 13.26 -13.39 -5.59
N VAL A 30 13.39 -12.09 -5.34
CA VAL A 30 14.66 -11.47 -4.91
C VAL A 30 15.11 -12.02 -3.56
N VAL A 31 14.18 -12.13 -2.59
CA VAL A 31 14.49 -12.68 -1.25
C VAL A 31 14.93 -14.14 -1.34
N ASN A 32 14.19 -14.98 -2.09
CA ASN A 32 14.56 -16.39 -2.26
C ASN A 32 15.89 -16.55 -3.00
N ALA A 33 16.15 -15.75 -4.04
CA ALA A 33 17.42 -15.76 -4.75
C ALA A 33 18.58 -15.40 -3.81
N ASN A 34 18.42 -14.38 -2.96
CA ASN A 34 19.44 -14.01 -1.96
C ASN A 34 19.71 -15.15 -0.95
N VAL A 35 18.65 -15.81 -0.49
CA VAL A 35 18.76 -16.97 0.41
C VAL A 35 19.53 -18.09 -0.27
N LEU A 36 19.19 -18.46 -1.51
CA LEU A 36 19.88 -19.49 -2.28
C LEU A 36 21.36 -19.14 -2.50
N MET A 37 21.66 -17.92 -2.92
CA MET A 37 23.03 -17.44 -3.11
C MET A 37 23.85 -17.51 -1.81
N ARG A 38 23.24 -17.13 -0.69
CA ARG A 38 23.89 -17.18 0.61
C ARG A 38 24.24 -18.60 1.05
N TYR A 39 23.33 -19.57 0.86
CA TYR A 39 23.53 -20.94 1.32
C TYR A 39 24.36 -21.77 0.36
N PHE A 40 24.15 -21.67 -0.97
CA PHE A 40 24.85 -22.47 -1.96
C PHE A 40 26.22 -21.90 -2.35
N LEU A 41 26.27 -20.57 -2.60
CA LEU A 41 27.49 -19.93 -3.07
C LEU A 41 28.27 -19.21 -1.97
N LYS A 42 27.75 -19.19 -0.73
CA LYS A 42 28.32 -18.46 0.42
C LYS A 42 28.64 -16.97 0.11
N ARG A 43 27.92 -16.39 -0.86
CA ARG A 43 28.07 -15.00 -1.29
C ARG A 43 26.68 -14.33 -1.28
N PRO A 44 26.33 -13.58 -0.21
CA PRO A 44 25.06 -12.85 -0.17
C PRO A 44 25.08 -11.72 -1.19
N LEU A 45 23.90 -11.45 -1.77
CA LEU A 45 23.68 -10.31 -2.66
C LEU A 45 23.40 -9.05 -1.81
N TYR A 46 24.38 -8.21 -1.61
CA TYR A 46 24.25 -7.02 -0.74
C TYR A 46 23.15 -6.04 -1.20
N TRP A 47 22.89 -5.94 -2.51
CA TRP A 47 21.86 -5.08 -3.06
C TRP A 47 20.44 -5.63 -2.92
N SER A 48 20.29 -6.93 -2.70
CA SER A 48 18.98 -7.60 -2.67
C SER A 48 18.11 -7.15 -1.51
N GLU A 49 18.72 -6.84 -0.37
CA GLU A 49 18.00 -6.36 0.81
C GLU A 49 17.33 -5.01 0.55
N GLU A 50 18.03 -4.11 -0.11
CA GLU A 50 17.52 -2.79 -0.45
C GLU A 50 16.42 -2.85 -1.51
N VAL A 51 16.60 -3.68 -2.55
CA VAL A 51 15.58 -3.90 -3.57
C VAL A 51 14.35 -4.58 -2.98
N ALA A 52 14.52 -5.61 -2.14
CA ALA A 52 13.42 -6.29 -1.48
C ALA A 52 12.63 -5.35 -0.57
N THR A 53 13.32 -4.49 0.20
CA THR A 53 12.68 -3.48 1.04
C THR A 53 11.86 -2.50 0.19
N GLY A 54 12.42 -2.00 -0.91
CA GLY A 54 11.72 -1.11 -1.83
C GLY A 54 10.44 -1.75 -2.39
N LEU A 55 10.56 -2.96 -2.94
CA LEU A 55 9.43 -3.72 -3.49
C LEU A 55 8.38 -4.01 -2.41
N PHE A 56 8.81 -4.33 -1.19
CA PHE A 56 7.91 -4.58 -0.07
C PHE A 56 7.13 -3.32 0.33
N VAL A 57 7.79 -2.16 0.41
CA VAL A 57 7.14 -0.88 0.71
C VAL A 57 6.07 -0.56 -0.35
N TRP A 58 6.39 -0.70 -1.64
CA TRP A 58 5.41 -0.54 -2.71
C TRP A 58 4.23 -1.51 -2.57
N THR A 59 4.50 -2.77 -2.28
CA THR A 59 3.46 -3.80 -2.07
C THR A 59 2.52 -3.41 -0.94
N VAL A 60 3.07 -2.97 0.20
CA VAL A 60 2.26 -2.63 1.38
C VAL A 60 1.39 -1.40 1.12
N PHE A 61 1.95 -0.31 0.59
CA PHE A 61 1.21 0.94 0.45
C PHE A 61 0.20 0.92 -0.70
N ILE A 62 0.54 0.34 -1.86
CA ILE A 62 -0.43 0.17 -2.95
C ILE A 62 -1.46 -0.91 -2.60
N GLY A 63 -1.02 -2.00 -1.95
CA GLY A 63 -1.92 -3.06 -1.49
C GLY A 63 -2.92 -2.59 -0.44
N SER A 64 -2.51 -1.71 0.48
CA SER A 64 -3.43 -1.11 1.46
C SER A 64 -4.49 -0.23 0.78
N ALA A 65 -4.12 0.55 -0.23
CA ALA A 65 -5.07 1.33 -1.01
C ALA A 65 -6.07 0.44 -1.78
N TYR A 66 -5.59 -0.70 -2.33
CA TYR A 66 -6.47 -1.69 -2.94
C TYR A 66 -7.44 -2.33 -1.92
N ALA A 67 -6.93 -2.72 -0.75
CA ALA A 67 -7.75 -3.27 0.33
C ALA A 67 -8.81 -2.26 0.79
N TYR A 68 -8.43 -0.99 0.92
CA TYR A 68 -9.34 0.10 1.24
C TYR A 68 -10.49 0.19 0.21
N ARG A 69 -10.16 0.21 -1.07
CA ARG A 69 -11.13 0.25 -2.16
C ARG A 69 -12.11 -0.92 -2.14
N LYS A 70 -11.69 -2.09 -1.65
CA LYS A 70 -12.52 -3.30 -1.53
C LYS A 70 -13.34 -3.36 -0.24
N HIS A 71 -13.39 -2.28 0.55
CA HIS A 71 -14.04 -2.25 1.87
C HIS A 71 -13.55 -3.38 2.80
N ALA A 72 -12.27 -3.74 2.72
CA ALA A 72 -11.71 -4.81 3.54
C ALA A 72 -11.38 -4.36 4.99
N HIS A 73 -11.97 -3.26 5.47
CA HIS A 73 -11.88 -2.83 6.87
C HIS A 73 -12.83 -3.66 7.77
N LEU A 74 -12.70 -4.98 7.69
CA LEU A 74 -13.55 -5.96 8.38
C LEU A 74 -13.62 -5.78 9.91
N GLY A 75 -12.57 -5.22 10.52
CA GLY A 75 -12.50 -5.10 11.97
C GLY A 75 -13.50 -4.11 12.56
N VAL A 76 -13.71 -2.99 11.90
CA VAL A 76 -14.63 -1.93 12.35
C VAL A 76 -16.07 -2.32 12.06
N ASP A 77 -16.34 -2.88 10.90
CA ASP A 77 -17.69 -3.30 10.49
C ASP A 77 -18.28 -4.38 11.41
N ILE A 78 -17.45 -5.33 11.88
CA ILE A 78 -17.90 -6.36 12.80
C ILE A 78 -18.32 -5.75 14.15
N LEU A 79 -17.53 -4.81 14.67
CA LEU A 79 -17.80 -4.16 15.96
C LEU A 79 -19.06 -3.26 15.90
N ILE A 80 -19.23 -2.53 14.79
CA ILE A 80 -20.37 -1.64 14.57
C ILE A 80 -21.67 -2.45 14.38
N ASN A 81 -21.61 -3.65 13.80
CA ASN A 81 -22.79 -4.48 13.57
C ASN A 81 -23.42 -5.05 14.87
N ILE A 82 -22.71 -5.02 15.98
CA ILE A 82 -23.22 -5.47 17.31
C ILE A 82 -24.05 -4.37 17.98
N LEU A 83 -23.93 -3.10 17.55
CA LEU A 83 -24.59 -1.98 18.20
C LEU A 83 -26.04 -1.77 17.68
N PRO A 84 -26.96 -1.24 18.53
CA PRO A 84 -28.30 -0.83 18.14
C PRO A 84 -28.27 0.20 17.00
N GLU A 85 -29.24 0.15 16.08
CA GLU A 85 -29.24 0.97 14.84
C GLU A 85 -29.00 2.48 15.03
N LYS A 86 -29.54 3.05 16.10
CA LYS A 86 -29.39 4.49 16.41
C LYS A 86 -27.93 4.85 16.76
N ILE A 87 -27.31 4.03 17.60
CA ILE A 87 -25.92 4.23 18.05
C ILE A 87 -24.97 3.90 16.90
N ARG A 88 -25.27 2.88 16.12
CA ARG A 88 -24.50 2.43 14.95
C ARG A 88 -24.27 3.56 13.94
N LYS A 89 -25.32 4.34 13.61
CA LYS A 89 -25.18 5.46 12.66
C LYS A 89 -24.24 6.55 13.17
N VAL A 90 -24.37 6.91 14.45
CA VAL A 90 -23.54 7.95 15.07
C VAL A 90 -22.07 7.50 15.14
N VAL A 91 -21.84 6.26 15.61
CA VAL A 91 -20.49 5.70 15.70
C VAL A 91 -19.85 5.61 14.31
N LYS A 92 -20.60 5.20 13.28
CA LYS A 92 -20.07 5.13 11.90
C LYS A 92 -19.61 6.51 11.43
N VAL A 93 -20.41 7.55 11.58
CA VAL A 93 -20.03 8.91 11.15
C VAL A 93 -18.79 9.41 11.91
N ILE A 94 -18.68 9.13 13.20
CA ILE A 94 -17.51 9.52 14.00
C ILE A 94 -16.26 8.79 13.49
N MET A 95 -16.37 7.49 13.20
CA MET A 95 -15.25 6.69 12.68
C MET A 95 -14.82 7.14 11.29
N ASP A 96 -15.77 7.41 10.40
CA ASP A 96 -15.50 7.91 9.05
C ASP A 96 -14.78 9.28 9.08
N LEU A 97 -15.18 10.17 10.00
CA LEU A 97 -14.54 11.47 10.21
C LEU A 97 -13.11 11.32 10.76
N LEU A 98 -12.93 10.44 11.74
CA LEU A 98 -11.63 10.17 12.34
C LEU A 98 -10.67 9.55 11.32
N GLU A 99 -11.17 8.64 10.49
CA GLU A 99 -10.43 8.03 9.41
C GLU A 99 -9.99 9.07 8.37
N LEU A 100 -10.90 9.94 7.93
CA LEU A 100 -10.59 11.02 7.00
C LEU A 100 -9.51 11.96 7.55
N ALA A 101 -9.65 12.39 8.81
CA ALA A 101 -8.67 13.25 9.47
C ALA A 101 -7.29 12.58 9.55
N THR A 102 -7.25 11.30 9.90
CA THR A 102 -6.01 10.51 9.97
C THR A 102 -5.35 10.38 8.60
N LEU A 103 -6.11 10.06 7.53
CA LEU A 103 -5.59 9.94 6.18
C LEU A 103 -5.05 11.28 5.64
N ILE A 104 -5.69 12.40 5.94
CA ILE A 104 -5.19 13.73 5.56
C ILE A 104 -3.85 14.02 6.26
N MET A 105 -3.78 13.75 7.58
CA MET A 105 -2.55 13.96 8.35
C MET A 105 -1.41 13.07 7.83
N LEU A 106 -1.67 11.78 7.60
CA LEU A 106 -0.68 10.84 7.09
C LEU A 106 -0.21 11.20 5.68
N THR A 107 -1.12 11.59 4.80
CA THR A 107 -0.76 12.02 3.43
C THR A 107 0.14 13.25 3.48
N ARG A 108 -0.22 14.26 4.29
CA ARG A 108 0.60 15.47 4.45
C ARG A 108 1.99 15.16 5.00
N THR A 109 2.05 14.37 6.07
CA THR A 109 3.31 14.01 6.73
C THR A 109 4.20 13.17 5.79
N SER A 110 3.62 12.24 5.04
CA SER A 110 4.36 11.42 4.09
C SER A 110 4.94 12.22 2.92
N VAL A 111 4.22 13.22 2.41
CA VAL A 111 4.75 14.15 1.39
C VAL A 111 5.93 14.94 1.96
N GLN A 112 5.80 15.51 3.16
CA GLN A 112 6.90 16.24 3.81
C GLN A 112 8.12 15.32 4.02
N TYR A 113 7.90 14.07 4.43
CA TYR A 113 8.97 13.10 4.60
C TYR A 113 9.73 12.85 3.30
N VAL A 114 9.02 12.64 2.18
CA VAL A 114 9.65 12.44 0.86
C VAL A 114 10.44 13.67 0.45
N MET A 115 9.87 14.88 0.59
CA MET A 115 10.56 16.14 0.26
C MET A 115 11.85 16.31 1.05
N ASN A 116 11.85 15.96 2.34
CA ASN A 116 13.04 16.05 3.20
C ASN A 116 14.07 14.93 2.96
N THR A 117 13.70 13.92 2.18
CA THR A 117 14.55 12.74 1.95
C THR A 117 14.98 12.62 0.49
N MET A 118 14.59 13.56 -0.38
CA MET A 118 14.87 13.52 -1.82
C MET A 118 16.37 13.42 -2.13
N ASP A 119 17.21 14.14 -1.39
CA ASP A 119 18.66 14.21 -1.61
C ASP A 119 19.42 13.05 -0.95
N LYS A 120 18.74 12.24 -0.14
CA LYS A 120 19.39 11.10 0.52
C LYS A 120 19.52 9.94 -0.44
N LEU A 121 20.74 9.44 -0.55
CA LEU A 121 21.05 8.23 -1.30
C LEU A 121 20.86 6.99 -0.41
N THR A 122 20.42 5.91 -1.01
CA THR A 122 20.35 4.61 -0.35
C THR A 122 21.76 4.08 -0.04
N ASN A 123 21.88 3.21 0.96
CA ASN A 123 23.17 2.80 1.51
C ASN A 123 24.00 1.94 0.56
N THR A 124 23.36 1.06 -0.21
CA THR A 124 24.05 0.05 -1.03
C THR A 124 24.07 0.42 -2.50
N LEU A 125 22.91 0.70 -3.08
CA LEU A 125 22.77 1.03 -4.49
C LEU A 125 23.06 2.51 -4.81
N ARG A 126 23.10 3.37 -3.78
CA ARG A 126 23.26 4.82 -3.91
C ARG A 126 22.26 5.45 -4.88
N VAL A 127 21.06 4.90 -4.96
CA VAL A 127 19.93 5.51 -5.69
C VAL A 127 19.18 6.49 -4.77
N PRO A 128 18.53 7.51 -5.31
CA PRO A 128 17.76 8.44 -4.50
C PRO A 128 16.65 7.73 -3.70
N SER A 129 16.58 7.99 -2.39
CA SER A 129 15.64 7.31 -1.47
C SER A 129 14.17 7.55 -1.80
N TRP A 130 13.85 8.58 -2.58
CA TRP A 130 12.47 8.88 -2.97
C TRP A 130 11.80 7.78 -3.80
N TYR A 131 12.57 6.91 -4.49
CA TYR A 131 12.03 5.73 -5.19
C TYR A 131 11.33 4.77 -4.23
N ILE A 132 11.86 4.61 -3.02
CA ILE A 132 11.28 3.76 -1.98
C ILE A 132 10.21 4.52 -1.21
N SER A 133 10.55 5.72 -0.72
CA SER A 133 9.67 6.54 0.12
C SER A 133 8.44 7.04 -0.62
N GLY A 134 8.52 7.23 -1.95
CA GLY A 134 7.42 7.74 -2.78
C GLY A 134 6.17 6.85 -2.81
N ALA A 135 6.33 5.56 -2.52
CA ALA A 135 5.18 4.65 -2.38
C ALA A 135 4.22 5.07 -1.24
N VAL A 136 4.78 5.68 -0.18
CA VAL A 136 4.02 6.06 1.03
C VAL A 136 2.97 7.14 0.72
N PRO A 137 3.32 8.32 0.18
CA PRO A 137 2.33 9.35 -0.15
C PRO A 137 1.39 8.92 -1.29
N ILE A 138 1.86 8.08 -2.22
CA ILE A 138 1.00 7.54 -3.27
C ILE A 138 -0.07 6.61 -2.67
N GLY A 139 0.31 5.69 -1.79
CA GLY A 139 -0.63 4.78 -1.14
C GLY A 139 -1.66 5.50 -0.27
N PHE A 140 -1.21 6.44 0.59
CA PHE A 140 -2.13 7.23 1.41
C PHE A 140 -2.98 8.18 0.57
N GLY A 141 -2.44 8.77 -0.48
CA GLY A 141 -3.19 9.62 -1.40
C GLY A 141 -4.31 8.86 -2.12
N LEU A 142 -4.04 7.66 -2.60
CA LEU A 142 -5.06 6.78 -3.19
C LEU A 142 -6.12 6.40 -2.17
N SER A 143 -5.73 6.03 -0.95
CA SER A 143 -6.67 5.70 0.13
C SER A 143 -7.54 6.91 0.49
N LEU A 144 -6.97 8.12 0.53
CA LEU A 144 -7.70 9.35 0.77
C LEU A 144 -8.74 9.62 -0.32
N ILE A 145 -8.40 9.44 -1.59
CA ILE A 145 -9.32 9.60 -2.72
C ILE A 145 -10.49 8.62 -2.59
N PHE A 146 -10.22 7.36 -2.26
CA PHE A 146 -11.26 6.36 -2.05
C PHE A 146 -12.13 6.68 -0.82
N CYS A 147 -11.54 7.18 0.28
CA CYS A 147 -12.27 7.61 1.46
C CYS A 147 -13.27 8.71 1.11
N ILE A 148 -12.82 9.76 0.42
CA ILE A 148 -13.70 10.87 -0.01
C ILE A 148 -14.80 10.36 -0.94
N TYR A 149 -14.46 9.46 -1.88
CA TYR A 149 -15.46 8.88 -2.79
C TYR A 149 -16.55 8.10 -2.04
N PHE A 150 -16.19 7.35 -0.98
CA PHE A 150 -17.16 6.60 -0.19
C PHE A 150 -17.99 7.47 0.74
N LEU A 151 -17.40 8.54 1.30
CA LEU A 151 -18.16 9.51 2.09
C LEU A 151 -19.18 10.29 1.25
N ALA A 152 -18.87 10.57 -0.01
CA ALA A 152 -19.74 11.34 -0.90
C ALA A 152 -20.91 10.52 -1.50
N LYS A 153 -20.90 9.19 -1.33
CA LYS A 153 -21.90 8.26 -1.87
C LYS A 153 -22.89 7.80 -0.80
#